data_26b35c041dad285605f835d941386c9a
#
_entry.id   26b35c041dad285605f835d941386c9a
#
_cell.length_a   1.000
_cell.length_b   1.000
_cell.length_c   1.000
_cell.angle_alpha   90.00
_cell.angle_beta   90.00
_cell.angle_gamma   90.00
#
_symmetry.space_group_name_H-M   'P 1'
#
loop_
_entity.id
_entity.type
_entity.pdbx_description
1 polymer ?
#
loop_
_entity_poly.entity_id
_entity_poly.type
_entity_poly.pdbx_seq_one_letter_code
_entity_poly.pdbx_strand_id
1 'polypeptide(L)'
;DEPVGTTPLDVQILQGSRSLKLTMNAHKSVTLQQRITAGSVLRLEDISLQPADGQLLLRSMPAGASISVDGDFQGTTPMTLTLSSVQEHDVRLSKPGYRSVAKGVTLMPEEERELSVTLPPQYATLFISAQPADAALSVDGKPVGEATRRLRLTARKHTLAFSKPGYVTQQLTVNPRAGVSQNLDVTLKTVAQAKADAIPGTLTTAAGQVMRLVRPAAAFRMGASRREAGRRANESRRLVQLTRPFYV
;
A
#
# COMPACT_ATOMS: atom_id res chain seq x y z
N ASP A 1 35.28 -38.02 -3.51
CA ASP A 1 36.15 -36.95 -2.99
C ASP A 1 36.95 -37.53 -1.84
N GLU A 2 38.24 -37.83 -2.08
CA GLU A 2 39.17 -38.35 -1.07
C GLU A 2 40.07 -37.19 -0.62
N PRO A 3 40.22 -36.92 0.69
CA PRO A 3 41.13 -35.89 1.16
C PRO A 3 42.57 -36.27 0.87
N VAL A 4 43.30 -35.36 0.25
CA VAL A 4 44.66 -35.58 -0.22
C VAL A 4 45.71 -35.02 0.74
N GLY A 5 45.34 -33.96 1.48
CA GLY A 5 46.19 -33.30 2.46
C GLY A 5 45.86 -31.84 2.69
N THR A 6 46.73 -31.12 3.38
CA THR A 6 46.60 -29.67 3.67
C THR A 6 47.64 -28.88 2.87
N THR A 7 47.24 -27.73 2.34
CA THR A 7 48.11 -26.81 1.61
C THR A 7 49.14 -26.13 2.54
N PRO A 8 50.35 -25.82 2.07
CA PRO A 8 50.92 -26.18 0.75
C PRO A 8 51.21 -27.66 0.64
N LEU A 9 50.92 -28.27 -0.51
CA LEU A 9 51.05 -29.71 -0.73
C LEU A 9 51.52 -30.02 -2.16
N ASP A 10 52.51 -30.87 -2.32
CA ASP A 10 52.92 -31.46 -3.59
C ASP A 10 52.27 -32.84 -3.74
N VAL A 11 51.52 -33.04 -4.79
CA VAL A 11 50.74 -34.26 -5.04
C VAL A 11 51.10 -34.87 -6.40
N GLN A 12 51.37 -36.14 -6.45
CA GLN A 12 51.49 -36.90 -7.69
C GLN A 12 50.12 -37.37 -8.15
N ILE A 13 49.69 -36.89 -9.29
CA ILE A 13 48.35 -37.16 -9.84
C ILE A 13 48.48 -37.77 -11.24
N LEU A 14 47.67 -38.78 -11.54
CA LEU A 14 47.61 -39.36 -12.88
C LEU A 14 47.12 -38.34 -13.90
N GLN A 15 47.67 -38.39 -15.12
CA GLN A 15 47.23 -37.53 -16.23
C GLN A 15 45.73 -37.57 -16.47
N GLY A 16 45.18 -36.48 -17.00
CA GLY A 16 43.74 -36.33 -17.32
C GLY A 16 43.11 -35.09 -16.69
N SER A 17 41.81 -34.94 -16.91
CA SER A 17 41.04 -33.85 -16.25
C SER A 17 40.79 -34.23 -14.79
N ARG A 18 41.11 -33.32 -13.88
CA ARG A 18 40.99 -33.51 -12.42
C ARG A 18 40.25 -32.35 -11.81
N SER A 19 39.41 -32.65 -10.81
CA SER A 19 38.73 -31.69 -9.98
C SER A 19 39.44 -31.63 -8.62
N LEU A 20 39.92 -30.46 -8.24
CA LEU A 20 40.52 -30.19 -6.94
C LEU A 20 39.58 -29.32 -6.12
N LYS A 21 39.15 -29.81 -4.98
CA LYS A 21 38.30 -29.05 -4.05
C LYS A 21 39.14 -28.58 -2.87
N LEU A 22 39.19 -27.26 -2.67
CA LEU A 22 39.81 -26.63 -1.52
C LEU A 22 38.73 -26.27 -0.50
N THR A 23 38.95 -26.69 0.74
CA THR A 23 38.04 -26.43 1.87
C THR A 23 38.84 -25.90 3.05
N MET A 24 38.26 -24.94 3.75
CA MET A 24 38.77 -24.41 5.01
C MET A 24 37.56 -24.13 5.92
N ASN A 25 37.75 -24.35 7.22
CA ASN A 25 36.68 -24.10 8.19
C ASN A 25 36.20 -22.63 8.11
N ALA A 26 34.87 -22.42 8.19
CA ALA A 26 34.25 -21.10 8.10
C ALA A 26 34.55 -20.33 6.80
N HIS A 27 34.92 -21.04 5.71
CA HIS A 27 35.11 -20.46 4.37
C HIS A 27 34.34 -21.23 3.29
N LYS A 28 34.03 -20.52 2.21
CA LYS A 28 33.41 -21.12 1.01
C LYS A 28 34.40 -22.01 0.31
N SER A 29 34.00 -23.24 0.00
CA SER A 29 34.86 -24.14 -0.78
C SER A 29 35.03 -23.67 -2.22
N VAL A 30 36.23 -23.83 -2.77
CA VAL A 30 36.52 -23.54 -4.18
C VAL A 30 36.85 -24.85 -4.88
N THR A 31 36.25 -25.07 -6.05
CA THR A 31 36.54 -26.24 -6.90
C THR A 31 37.21 -25.79 -8.18
N LEU A 32 38.39 -26.34 -8.44
CA LEU A 32 39.19 -26.06 -9.63
C LEU A 32 39.16 -27.26 -10.56
N GLN A 33 38.94 -27.04 -11.83
CA GLN A 33 39.07 -28.05 -12.87
C GLN A 33 40.44 -27.88 -13.56
N GLN A 34 41.31 -28.87 -13.44
CA GLN A 34 42.64 -28.81 -14.01
C GLN A 34 42.90 -29.99 -14.91
N ARG A 35 43.60 -29.74 -16.04
CA ARG A 35 44.08 -30.80 -16.94
C ARG A 35 45.55 -31.08 -16.67
N ILE A 36 45.84 -32.29 -16.22
CA ILE A 36 47.18 -32.73 -15.88
C ILE A 36 47.80 -33.47 -17.09
N THR A 37 48.97 -33.05 -17.48
CA THR A 37 49.76 -33.70 -18.57
C THR A 37 50.86 -34.54 -17.97
N ALA A 38 51.10 -35.73 -18.54
CA ALA A 38 52.16 -36.62 -18.06
C ALA A 38 53.55 -35.95 -18.09
N GLY A 39 54.30 -36.08 -17.01
CA GLY A 39 55.67 -35.54 -16.89
C GLY A 39 55.72 -34.01 -16.70
N SER A 40 54.61 -33.31 -16.56
CA SER A 40 54.58 -31.87 -16.28
C SER A 40 54.36 -31.59 -14.79
N VAL A 41 54.89 -30.47 -14.31
CA VAL A 41 54.62 -29.92 -12.99
C VAL A 41 53.66 -28.73 -13.18
N LEU A 42 52.46 -28.84 -12.63
CA LEU A 42 51.51 -27.76 -12.59
C LEU A 42 51.56 -27.06 -11.22
N ARG A 43 51.95 -25.79 -11.19
CA ARG A 43 51.84 -24.96 -9.99
C ARG A 43 50.54 -24.18 -10.00
N LEU A 44 49.78 -24.31 -8.93
CA LEU A 44 48.63 -23.44 -8.66
C LEU A 44 49.11 -22.24 -7.83
N GLU A 45 48.74 -21.03 -8.26
CA GLU A 45 49.01 -19.81 -7.51
C GLU A 45 48.17 -19.76 -6.23
N ASP A 46 48.43 -18.77 -5.37
CA ASP A 46 47.68 -18.57 -4.13
C ASP A 46 46.17 -18.41 -4.39
N ILE A 47 45.39 -19.28 -3.78
CA ILE A 47 43.92 -19.28 -3.91
C ILE A 47 43.34 -18.74 -2.63
N SER A 48 42.71 -17.57 -2.73
CA SER A 48 41.98 -16.96 -1.61
C SER A 48 40.60 -17.58 -1.47
N LEU A 49 40.30 -18.17 -0.32
CA LEU A 49 38.99 -18.65 0.05
C LEU A 49 38.20 -17.52 0.71
N GLN A 50 36.99 -17.29 0.24
CA GLN A 50 36.12 -16.31 0.84
C GLN A 50 35.48 -16.83 2.14
N PRO A 51 35.32 -16.00 3.18
CA PRO A 51 34.60 -16.39 4.39
C PRO A 51 33.19 -16.91 4.06
N ALA A 52 32.72 -17.88 4.83
CA ALA A 52 31.35 -18.38 4.72
C ALA A 52 30.33 -17.29 5.08
N ASP A 53 29.16 -17.34 4.47
CA ASP A 53 28.07 -16.40 4.80
C ASP A 53 27.53 -16.66 6.21
N GLY A 54 26.94 -15.62 6.82
CA GLY A 54 26.17 -15.73 8.05
C GLY A 54 24.66 -15.66 7.78
N GLN A 55 23.85 -16.03 8.75
CA GLN A 55 22.39 -15.97 8.71
C GLN A 55 21.86 -14.92 9.69
N LEU A 56 20.99 -14.05 9.19
CA LEU A 56 20.34 -13.00 9.97
C LEU A 56 18.82 -13.20 9.98
N LEU A 57 18.25 -13.61 11.11
CA LEU A 57 16.80 -13.62 11.32
C LEU A 57 16.33 -12.22 11.71
N LEU A 58 15.60 -11.56 10.83
CA LEU A 58 15.02 -10.23 11.05
C LEU A 58 13.57 -10.32 11.52
N ARG A 59 13.27 -9.69 12.65
CA ARG A 59 11.93 -9.47 13.16
C ARG A 59 11.65 -7.99 13.29
N SER A 60 10.39 -7.58 13.17
CA SER A 60 9.99 -6.20 13.45
C SER A 60 8.69 -6.12 14.24
N MET A 61 8.53 -5.03 14.96
CA MET A 61 7.28 -4.63 15.60
C MET A 61 6.86 -3.25 15.06
N PRO A 62 5.72 -3.19 14.29
CA PRO A 62 4.86 -4.28 13.88
C PRO A 62 5.51 -5.18 12.81
N ALA A 63 5.06 -6.43 12.73
CA ALA A 63 5.50 -7.38 11.71
C ALA A 63 5.10 -6.95 10.29
N GLY A 64 5.71 -7.55 9.27
CA GLY A 64 5.45 -7.23 7.86
C GLY A 64 6.07 -5.87 7.45
N ALA A 65 7.21 -5.49 8.00
CA ALA A 65 8.03 -4.40 7.50
C ALA A 65 8.83 -4.86 6.29
N SER A 66 8.92 -4.02 5.27
CA SER A 66 9.80 -4.25 4.12
C SER A 66 11.26 -4.16 4.55
N ILE A 67 12.06 -5.10 4.08
CA ILE A 67 13.50 -5.20 4.36
C ILE A 67 14.24 -4.80 3.09
N SER A 68 15.22 -3.91 3.21
CA SER A 68 16.25 -3.71 2.20
C SER A 68 17.63 -3.85 2.83
N VAL A 69 18.55 -4.46 2.08
CA VAL A 69 19.96 -4.62 2.46
C VAL A 69 20.79 -3.94 1.39
N ASP A 70 21.65 -3.03 1.79
CA ASP A 70 22.54 -2.25 0.90
C ASP A 70 21.78 -1.55 -0.25
N GLY A 71 20.49 -1.23 0.01
CA GLY A 71 19.58 -0.61 -0.95
C GLY A 71 18.65 -1.57 -1.69
N ASP A 72 18.95 -2.85 -1.76
CA ASP A 72 18.18 -3.86 -2.48
C ASP A 72 17.08 -4.47 -1.63
N PHE A 73 15.86 -4.55 -2.19
CA PHE A 73 14.72 -5.16 -1.52
C PHE A 73 14.90 -6.68 -1.40
N GLN A 74 14.75 -7.20 -0.17
CA GLN A 74 14.90 -8.62 0.14
C GLN A 74 13.57 -9.32 0.46
N GLY A 75 12.59 -8.60 0.99
CA GLY A 75 11.30 -9.18 1.41
C GLY A 75 10.68 -8.44 2.59
N THR A 76 9.95 -9.18 3.45
CA THR A 76 9.26 -8.61 4.61
C THR A 76 9.51 -9.43 5.87
N THR A 77 9.54 -8.75 7.03
CA THR A 77 9.70 -9.39 8.35
C THR A 77 8.46 -10.21 8.75
N PRO A 78 8.64 -11.38 9.45
CA PRO A 78 9.91 -11.98 9.80
C PRO A 78 10.56 -12.72 8.60
N MET A 79 11.88 -12.63 8.47
CA MET A 79 12.62 -13.28 7.38
C MET A 79 14.06 -13.58 7.81
N THR A 80 14.60 -14.74 7.38
CA THR A 80 16.02 -15.06 7.50
C THR A 80 16.74 -14.68 6.20
N LEU A 81 17.81 -13.94 6.33
CA LEU A 81 18.68 -13.51 5.23
C LEU A 81 20.04 -14.18 5.35
N THR A 82 20.59 -14.60 4.23
CA THR A 82 21.98 -15.04 4.12
C THR A 82 22.80 -13.84 3.64
N LEU A 83 23.75 -13.39 4.45
CA LEU A 83 24.59 -12.22 4.17
C LEU A 83 26.07 -12.63 4.18
N SER A 84 26.85 -11.96 3.34
CA SER A 84 28.31 -12.12 3.39
C SER A 84 28.83 -11.72 4.78
N SER A 85 29.72 -12.53 5.32
CA SER A 85 30.33 -12.24 6.63
C SER A 85 31.48 -11.24 6.52
N VAL A 86 31.94 -10.73 7.67
CA VAL A 86 33.11 -9.83 7.80
C VAL A 86 32.93 -8.48 7.09
N GLN A 87 31.79 -8.24 6.49
CA GLN A 87 31.39 -7.02 5.81
C GLN A 87 30.22 -6.39 6.55
N GLU A 88 30.17 -5.05 6.62
CA GLU A 88 29.03 -4.32 7.16
C GLU A 88 27.95 -4.17 6.10
N HIS A 89 26.72 -4.53 6.45
CA HIS A 89 25.52 -4.37 5.63
C HIS A 89 24.59 -3.31 6.22
N ASP A 90 24.07 -2.37 5.40
CA ASP A 90 22.99 -1.43 5.81
C ASP A 90 21.64 -2.11 5.69
N VAL A 91 21.12 -2.59 6.81
CA VAL A 91 19.80 -3.22 6.90
C VAL A 91 18.77 -2.17 7.24
N ARG A 92 17.86 -1.87 6.31
CA ARG A 92 16.79 -0.90 6.47
C ARG A 92 15.44 -1.57 6.52
N LEU A 93 14.64 -1.24 7.55
CA LEU A 93 13.26 -1.67 7.69
C LEU A 93 12.32 -0.48 7.50
N SER A 94 11.28 -0.67 6.69
CA SER A 94 10.27 0.35 6.43
C SER A 94 8.86 -0.23 6.42
N LYS A 95 7.88 0.55 6.92
CA LYS A 95 6.47 0.17 6.90
C LYS A 95 5.60 1.42 6.79
N PRO A 96 4.56 1.43 5.94
CA PRO A 96 3.63 2.57 5.85
C PRO A 96 3.03 2.93 7.21
N GLY A 97 3.10 4.20 7.58
CA GLY A 97 2.64 4.71 8.87
C GLY A 97 3.67 4.62 10.00
N TYR A 98 4.88 4.20 9.69
CA TYR A 98 5.97 4.08 10.65
C TYR A 98 7.23 4.76 10.12
N ARG A 99 8.09 5.22 11.03
CA ARG A 99 9.41 5.73 10.70
C ARG A 99 10.32 4.56 10.33
N SER A 100 11.01 4.67 9.20
CA SER A 100 12.02 3.69 8.82
C SER A 100 13.21 3.70 9.77
N VAL A 101 13.78 2.52 10.01
CA VAL A 101 14.95 2.31 10.85
C VAL A 101 16.02 1.62 10.01
N ALA A 102 17.24 2.14 10.04
CA ALA A 102 18.41 1.54 9.44
C ALA A 102 19.38 1.08 10.54
N LYS A 103 20.04 -0.06 10.32
CA LYS A 103 21.02 -0.67 11.22
C LYS A 103 22.17 -1.23 10.41
N GLY A 104 23.41 -0.85 10.74
CA GLY A 104 24.60 -1.55 10.30
C GLY A 104 24.70 -2.92 10.98
N VAL A 105 24.89 -3.96 10.20
CA VAL A 105 25.03 -5.34 10.68
C VAL A 105 26.24 -5.97 10.05
N THR A 106 27.14 -6.49 10.88
CA THR A 106 28.28 -7.32 10.45
C THR A 106 28.11 -8.68 11.09
N LEU A 107 28.19 -9.75 10.31
CA LEU A 107 28.13 -11.13 10.77
C LEU A 107 29.54 -11.77 10.74
N MET A 108 29.80 -12.69 11.67
CA MET A 108 30.93 -13.60 11.57
C MET A 108 30.62 -14.72 10.59
N PRO A 109 31.63 -15.42 10.03
CA PRO A 109 31.39 -16.58 9.21
C PRO A 109 30.59 -17.65 9.95
N GLU A 110 29.53 -18.15 9.28
CA GLU A 110 28.59 -19.17 9.82
C GLU A 110 27.79 -18.69 11.05
N GLU A 111 27.82 -17.38 11.40
CA GLU A 111 27.03 -16.85 12.51
C GLU A 111 25.54 -16.90 12.19
N GLU A 112 24.74 -17.39 13.15
CA GLU A 112 23.29 -17.24 13.18
C GLU A 112 22.92 -16.17 14.20
N ARG A 113 22.30 -15.06 13.75
CA ARG A 113 21.95 -13.92 14.58
C ARG A 113 20.50 -13.54 14.42
N GLU A 114 19.82 -13.24 15.53
CA GLU A 114 18.49 -12.64 15.52
C GLU A 114 18.56 -11.14 15.80
N LEU A 115 17.86 -10.34 14.98
CA LEU A 115 17.72 -8.90 15.17
C LEU A 115 16.24 -8.51 15.17
N SER A 116 15.75 -8.03 16.32
CA SER A 116 14.41 -7.51 16.48
C SER A 116 14.40 -5.99 16.48
N VAL A 117 13.59 -5.36 15.62
CA VAL A 117 13.54 -3.91 15.44
C VAL A 117 12.12 -3.39 15.66
N THR A 118 11.98 -2.41 16.57
CA THR A 118 10.70 -1.70 16.74
C THR A 118 10.68 -0.45 15.86
N LEU A 119 9.63 -0.34 15.01
CA LEU A 119 9.42 0.82 14.15
C LEU A 119 8.51 1.83 14.87
N PRO A 120 8.98 3.08 15.10
CA PRO A 120 8.17 4.11 15.72
C PRO A 120 7.00 4.51 14.81
N PRO A 121 5.74 4.56 15.33
CA PRO A 121 4.60 4.99 14.52
C PRO A 121 4.69 6.49 14.20
N GLN A 122 4.33 6.86 12.99
CA GLN A 122 4.14 8.24 12.55
C GLN A 122 2.66 8.58 12.51
N TYR A 123 2.28 9.73 13.04
CA TYR A 123 0.90 10.17 13.13
C TYR A 123 0.65 11.45 12.36
N ALA A 124 -0.58 11.60 11.89
CA ALA A 124 -1.15 12.82 11.36
C ALA A 124 -2.42 13.19 12.14
N THR A 125 -2.82 14.44 12.09
CA THR A 125 -4.06 14.92 12.68
C THR A 125 -5.05 15.27 11.58
N LEU A 126 -6.25 14.72 11.64
CA LEU A 126 -7.39 15.10 10.80
C LEU A 126 -8.39 15.89 11.64
N PHE A 127 -8.82 17.04 11.13
CA PHE A 127 -9.98 17.77 11.62
C PHE A 127 -11.14 17.45 10.71
N ILE A 128 -12.11 16.70 11.22
CA ILE A 128 -13.25 16.24 10.47
C ILE A 128 -14.46 17.10 10.84
N SER A 129 -15.10 17.70 9.84
CA SER A 129 -16.38 18.38 9.93
C SER A 129 -17.40 17.60 9.12
N ALA A 130 -18.42 17.05 9.78
CA ALA A 130 -19.45 16.27 9.13
C ALA A 130 -20.81 16.97 9.18
N GLN A 131 -21.58 16.84 8.12
CA GLN A 131 -22.99 17.23 8.10
C GLN A 131 -23.83 16.02 7.68
N PRO A 132 -24.73 15.56 8.59
CA PRO A 132 -25.00 16.09 9.93
C PRO A 132 -23.88 15.80 10.94
N ALA A 133 -23.71 16.68 11.95
CA ALA A 133 -22.58 16.66 12.87
C ALA A 133 -22.51 15.39 13.74
N ASP A 134 -23.68 14.81 14.03
CA ASP A 134 -23.88 13.58 14.82
C ASP A 134 -23.80 12.29 13.98
N ALA A 135 -23.32 12.38 12.73
CA ALA A 135 -23.04 11.17 11.94
C ALA A 135 -22.01 10.29 12.66
N ALA A 136 -22.21 8.98 12.61
CA ALA A 136 -21.26 8.03 13.16
C ALA A 136 -20.06 7.86 12.21
N LEU A 137 -18.85 7.77 12.78
CA LEU A 137 -17.60 7.53 12.07
C LEU A 137 -17.03 6.16 12.42
N SER A 138 -16.60 5.44 11.41
CA SER A 138 -15.71 4.28 11.57
C SER A 138 -14.42 4.48 10.77
N VAL A 139 -13.33 3.94 11.31
CA VAL A 139 -12.00 3.96 10.71
C VAL A 139 -11.53 2.52 10.52
N ASP A 140 -11.20 2.15 9.29
CA ASP A 140 -10.81 0.77 8.93
C ASP A 140 -11.80 -0.27 9.48
N GLY A 141 -13.10 0.04 9.43
CA GLY A 141 -14.19 -0.82 9.93
C GLY A 141 -14.42 -0.77 11.45
N LYS A 142 -13.58 -0.05 12.21
CA LYS A 142 -13.76 0.10 13.67
C LYS A 142 -14.52 1.39 14.00
N PRO A 143 -15.60 1.33 14.79
CA PRO A 143 -16.34 2.52 15.19
C PRO A 143 -15.49 3.39 16.14
N VAL A 144 -15.49 4.71 15.90
CA VAL A 144 -14.75 5.68 16.71
C VAL A 144 -15.64 6.77 17.33
N GLY A 145 -16.97 6.71 17.11
CA GLY A 145 -17.97 7.63 17.64
C GLY A 145 -18.46 8.66 16.62
N GLU A 146 -18.76 9.88 17.06
CA GLU A 146 -19.24 10.95 16.19
C GLU A 146 -18.19 11.43 15.21
N ALA A 147 -18.64 11.82 14.01
CA ALA A 147 -17.77 12.17 12.89
C ALA A 147 -17.10 13.54 13.07
N THR A 148 -17.82 14.55 13.59
CA THR A 148 -17.25 15.89 13.77
C THR A 148 -16.30 15.89 14.96
N ARG A 149 -15.00 15.76 14.66
CA ARG A 149 -13.96 15.64 15.67
C ARG A 149 -12.54 15.84 15.16
N ARG A 150 -11.61 16.02 16.09
CA ARG A 150 -10.18 15.88 15.84
C ARG A 150 -9.81 14.40 15.98
N LEU A 151 -9.19 13.83 14.95
CA LEU A 151 -8.78 12.43 14.89
C LEU A 151 -7.28 12.33 14.63
N ARG A 152 -6.57 11.53 15.42
CA ARG A 152 -5.16 11.20 15.23
C ARG A 152 -5.03 9.81 14.62
N LEU A 153 -4.51 9.74 13.40
CA LEU A 153 -4.32 8.48 12.66
C LEU A 153 -2.84 8.26 12.35
N THR A 154 -2.46 7.01 12.15
CA THR A 154 -1.13 6.69 11.60
C THR A 154 -1.02 7.23 10.17
N ALA A 155 0.19 7.64 9.77
CA ALA A 155 0.43 8.23 8.44
C ALA A 155 0.47 7.15 7.36
N ARG A 156 -0.67 6.50 7.13
CA ARG A 156 -0.89 5.50 6.08
C ARG A 156 -2.30 5.65 5.51
N LYS A 157 -2.60 4.90 4.48
CA LYS A 157 -3.94 4.83 3.91
C LYS A 157 -4.94 4.28 4.94
N HIS A 158 -6.06 5.01 5.15
CA HIS A 158 -7.18 4.62 5.97
C HIS A 158 -8.49 4.75 5.21
N THR A 159 -9.46 3.91 5.53
CA THR A 159 -10.83 4.03 5.05
C THR A 159 -11.69 4.58 6.17
N LEU A 160 -12.31 5.75 5.91
CA LEU A 160 -13.28 6.38 6.80
C LEU A 160 -14.68 6.09 6.26
N ALA A 161 -15.58 5.60 7.10
CA ALA A 161 -16.98 5.44 6.73
C ALA A 161 -17.86 6.28 7.65
N PHE A 162 -18.72 7.09 7.02
CA PHE A 162 -19.65 8.00 7.67
C PHE A 162 -21.07 7.47 7.48
N SER A 163 -21.80 7.28 8.56
CA SER A 163 -23.14 6.72 8.52
C SER A 163 -24.09 7.42 9.49
N LYS A 164 -25.36 7.55 9.08
CA LYS A 164 -26.45 8.00 9.93
C LYS A 164 -27.78 7.42 9.43
N PRO A 165 -28.71 7.03 10.31
CA PRO A 165 -30.06 6.61 9.91
C PRO A 165 -30.73 7.66 9.03
N GLY A 166 -31.32 7.24 7.89
CA GLY A 166 -31.97 8.15 6.92
C GLY A 166 -31.02 8.81 5.91
N TYR A 167 -29.72 8.56 6.00
CA TYR A 167 -28.70 9.05 5.08
C TYR A 167 -27.98 7.92 4.35
N VAL A 168 -27.38 8.23 3.22
CA VAL A 168 -26.54 7.28 2.49
C VAL A 168 -25.17 7.23 3.13
N THR A 169 -24.70 6.03 3.46
CA THR A 169 -23.36 5.83 3.98
C THR A 169 -22.32 6.25 2.96
N GLN A 170 -21.38 7.10 3.35
CA GLN A 170 -20.27 7.56 2.51
C GLN A 170 -18.96 6.98 3.01
N GLN A 171 -18.18 6.42 2.09
CA GLN A 171 -16.82 5.94 2.38
C GLN A 171 -15.81 6.83 1.67
N LEU A 172 -14.77 7.23 2.39
CA LEU A 172 -13.66 8.02 1.88
C LEU A 172 -12.35 7.35 2.23
N THR A 173 -11.46 7.29 1.27
CA THR A 173 -10.09 6.88 1.50
C THR A 173 -9.21 8.11 1.74
N VAL A 174 -8.53 8.15 2.88
CA VAL A 174 -7.59 9.22 3.23
C VAL A 174 -6.18 8.67 3.34
N ASN A 175 -5.18 9.47 3.00
CA ASN A 175 -3.78 9.15 3.18
C ASN A 175 -3.10 10.28 3.97
N PRO A 176 -3.25 10.29 5.29
CA PRO A 176 -2.71 11.34 6.13
C PRO A 176 -1.18 11.39 6.07
N ARG A 177 -0.61 12.61 6.00
CA ARG A 177 0.84 12.82 5.98
C ARG A 177 1.35 13.06 7.39
N ALA A 178 2.44 12.37 7.74
CA ALA A 178 3.06 12.50 9.06
C ALA A 178 3.38 13.96 9.42
N GLY A 179 3.03 14.36 10.64
CA GLY A 179 3.30 15.71 11.15
C GLY A 179 2.44 16.82 10.54
N VAL A 180 1.53 16.52 9.61
CA VAL A 180 0.66 17.50 8.94
C VAL A 180 -0.76 17.39 9.46
N SER A 181 -1.38 18.53 9.75
CA SER A 181 -2.82 18.63 10.04
C SER A 181 -3.59 18.81 8.73
N GLN A 182 -4.69 18.07 8.57
CA GLN A 182 -5.54 18.11 7.38
C GLN A 182 -7.00 18.32 7.79
N ASN A 183 -7.74 19.11 7.01
CA ASN A 183 -9.17 19.31 7.18
C ASN A 183 -9.93 18.40 6.22
N LEU A 184 -11.02 17.82 6.69
CA LEU A 184 -11.90 16.95 5.92
C LEU A 184 -13.35 17.33 6.19
N ASP A 185 -14.00 17.92 5.16
CA ASP A 185 -15.41 18.28 5.22
C ASP A 185 -16.24 17.22 4.49
N VAL A 186 -17.25 16.67 5.15
CA VAL A 186 -18.09 15.60 4.64
C VAL A 186 -19.56 15.95 4.81
N THR A 187 -20.32 15.91 3.72
CA THR A 187 -21.77 16.11 3.74
C THR A 187 -22.47 14.85 3.27
N LEU A 188 -23.26 14.22 4.15
CA LEU A 188 -24.04 13.05 3.81
C LEU A 188 -25.34 13.47 3.10
N LYS A 189 -25.69 12.79 2.01
CA LYS A 189 -26.97 12.95 1.35
C LYS A 189 -28.04 12.11 2.05
N THR A 190 -29.24 12.64 2.22
CA THR A 190 -30.37 11.82 2.64
C THR A 190 -30.69 10.76 1.58
N VAL A 191 -31.33 9.67 1.99
CA VAL A 191 -31.80 8.63 1.06
C VAL A 191 -32.77 9.22 0.01
N ALA A 192 -33.59 10.21 0.40
CA ALA A 192 -34.50 10.90 -0.52
C ALA A 192 -33.74 11.72 -1.58
N GLN A 193 -32.73 12.49 -1.16
CA GLN A 193 -31.86 13.23 -2.09
C GLN A 193 -31.12 12.30 -3.06
N ALA A 194 -30.54 11.21 -2.54
CA ALA A 194 -29.85 10.26 -3.38
C ALA A 194 -30.78 9.59 -4.41
N LYS A 195 -31.98 9.23 -4.01
CA LYS A 195 -33.03 8.73 -4.96
C LYS A 195 -33.40 9.78 -6.01
N ALA A 196 -33.54 11.04 -5.61
CA ALA A 196 -33.85 12.13 -6.55
C ALA A 196 -32.68 12.38 -7.54
N ASP A 197 -31.44 12.29 -7.06
CA ASP A 197 -30.23 12.45 -7.89
C ASP A 197 -30.04 11.27 -8.86
N ALA A 198 -30.48 10.07 -8.49
CA ALA A 198 -30.42 8.89 -9.32
C ALA A 198 -31.39 8.89 -10.51
N ILE A 199 -32.37 9.79 -10.52
CA ILE A 199 -33.31 9.95 -11.67
C ILE A 199 -32.48 10.53 -12.85
N PRO A 200 -32.40 9.83 -14.00
CA PRO A 200 -31.63 10.31 -15.15
C PRO A 200 -32.12 11.69 -15.62
N GLY A 201 -31.20 12.58 -15.97
CA GLY A 201 -31.55 13.90 -16.53
C GLY A 201 -32.22 13.85 -17.89
N THR A 202 -32.02 12.76 -18.64
CA THR A 202 -32.64 12.46 -19.93
C THR A 202 -33.12 11.02 -19.97
N LEU A 203 -34.21 10.78 -20.68
CA LEU A 203 -34.79 9.46 -20.95
C LEU A 203 -35.05 9.35 -22.46
N THR A 204 -34.58 8.27 -23.08
CA THR A 204 -34.93 7.96 -24.46
C THR A 204 -36.07 6.95 -24.47
N THR A 205 -37.19 7.31 -25.12
CA THR A 205 -38.35 6.43 -25.28
C THR A 205 -38.08 5.31 -26.28
N ALA A 206 -38.89 4.26 -26.29
CA ALA A 206 -38.81 3.20 -27.27
C ALA A 206 -38.96 3.70 -28.75
N ALA A 207 -39.61 4.84 -28.96
CA ALA A 207 -39.75 5.51 -30.26
C ALA A 207 -38.52 6.41 -30.60
N GLY A 208 -37.45 6.42 -29.81
CA GLY A 208 -36.24 7.21 -30.06
C GLY A 208 -36.33 8.68 -29.63
N GLN A 209 -37.43 9.10 -28.99
CA GLN A 209 -37.57 10.48 -28.49
C GLN A 209 -36.73 10.67 -27.22
N VAL A 210 -35.97 11.77 -27.17
CA VAL A 210 -35.18 12.16 -25.99
C VAL A 210 -36.03 13.13 -25.14
N MET A 211 -36.39 12.67 -23.95
CA MET A 211 -37.14 13.48 -22.96
C MET A 211 -36.17 14.04 -21.92
N ARG A 212 -36.39 15.28 -21.49
CA ARG A 212 -35.61 15.93 -20.42
C ARG A 212 -36.37 15.91 -19.11
N LEU A 213 -35.64 15.65 -18.01
CA LEU A 213 -36.22 15.71 -16.66
C LEU A 213 -36.40 17.15 -16.23
N VAL A 214 -37.64 17.50 -15.92
CA VAL A 214 -38.00 18.77 -15.27
C VAL A 214 -38.18 18.54 -13.78
N ARG A 215 -37.37 19.24 -12.98
CA ARG A 215 -37.49 19.25 -11.52
C ARG A 215 -38.18 20.55 -11.11
N PRO A 216 -39.40 20.48 -10.54
CA PRO A 216 -40.10 21.68 -10.11
C PRO A 216 -39.34 22.35 -8.96
N ALA A 217 -38.95 23.60 -9.13
CA ALA A 217 -38.23 24.35 -8.09
C ALA A 217 -39.14 25.35 -7.35
N ALA A 218 -40.13 25.91 -8.04
CA ALA A 218 -41.04 26.90 -7.48
C ALA A 218 -42.44 26.80 -8.13
N ALA A 219 -43.41 27.39 -7.49
CA ALA A 219 -44.75 27.59 -8.08
C ALA A 219 -44.68 28.57 -9.27
N PHE A 220 -45.38 28.27 -10.32
CA PHE A 220 -45.44 29.11 -11.51
C PHE A 220 -46.91 29.45 -11.86
N ARG A 221 -47.10 30.55 -12.56
CA ARG A 221 -48.44 30.95 -13.02
C ARG A 221 -48.73 30.32 -14.36
N MET A 222 -49.75 29.48 -14.43
CA MET A 222 -50.26 28.83 -15.64
C MET A 222 -51.55 29.51 -16.08
N GLY A 223 -51.74 29.67 -17.38
CA GLY A 223 -52.90 30.29 -18.01
C GLY A 223 -52.64 31.70 -18.55
N ALA A 224 -53.55 32.22 -19.36
CA ALA A 224 -53.42 33.47 -20.06
C ALA A 224 -53.94 34.68 -19.27
N SER A 225 -53.34 35.86 -19.47
CA SER A 225 -53.83 37.09 -18.89
C SER A 225 -55.17 37.51 -19.53
N ARG A 226 -55.99 38.25 -18.82
CA ARG A 226 -57.28 38.72 -19.39
C ARG A 226 -57.11 39.56 -20.67
N ARG A 227 -55.96 40.17 -20.87
CA ARG A 227 -55.62 41.04 -22.01
C ARG A 227 -54.89 40.36 -23.12
N GLU A 228 -54.66 39.04 -23.01
CA GLU A 228 -53.88 38.27 -24.00
C GLU A 228 -54.76 37.94 -25.22
N ALA A 229 -54.32 38.33 -26.41
CA ALA A 229 -55.01 38.07 -27.64
C ALA A 229 -55.13 36.56 -27.91
N GLY A 230 -56.34 36.09 -28.30
CA GLY A 230 -56.57 34.65 -28.57
C GLY A 230 -56.87 33.82 -27.31
N ARG A 231 -56.93 34.42 -26.12
CA ARG A 231 -57.30 33.75 -24.88
C ARG A 231 -58.69 33.13 -24.93
N ARG A 232 -58.76 31.85 -24.51
CA ARG A 232 -60.04 31.14 -24.36
C ARG A 232 -60.62 31.38 -22.96
N ALA A 233 -61.90 31.21 -22.81
CA ALA A 233 -62.62 31.47 -21.54
C ALA A 233 -62.10 30.61 -20.36
N ASN A 234 -61.61 29.44 -20.62
CA ASN A 234 -61.08 28.50 -19.62
C ASN A 234 -59.63 28.73 -19.23
N GLU A 235 -58.93 29.67 -19.86
CA GLU A 235 -57.53 29.97 -19.62
C GLU A 235 -57.35 31.04 -18.50
N SER A 236 -57.92 30.80 -17.35
CA SER A 236 -57.69 31.67 -16.20
C SER A 236 -56.32 31.45 -15.58
N ARG A 237 -55.63 32.55 -15.21
CA ARG A 237 -54.37 32.46 -14.50
C ARG A 237 -54.58 31.85 -13.13
N ARG A 238 -53.83 30.79 -12.87
CA ARG A 238 -53.76 30.11 -11.57
C ARG A 238 -52.29 29.81 -11.20
N LEU A 239 -52.01 29.81 -9.91
CA LEU A 239 -50.72 29.39 -9.39
C LEU A 239 -50.71 27.86 -9.38
N VAL A 240 -49.73 27.28 -10.02
CA VAL A 240 -49.53 25.81 -10.08
C VAL A 240 -48.21 25.48 -9.43
N GLN A 241 -48.22 24.54 -8.53
CA GLN A 241 -47.05 23.97 -7.94
C GLN A 241 -46.98 22.48 -8.29
N LEU A 242 -45.94 22.12 -9.04
CA LEU A 242 -45.67 20.73 -9.32
C LEU A 242 -44.87 20.15 -8.18
N THR A 243 -45.26 18.97 -7.69
CA THR A 243 -44.66 18.32 -6.51
C THR A 243 -43.76 17.16 -6.85
N ARG A 244 -43.77 16.69 -8.12
CA ARG A 244 -43.00 15.55 -8.59
C ARG A 244 -42.21 15.91 -9.83
N PRO A 245 -40.97 15.38 -9.98
CA PRO A 245 -40.25 15.45 -11.25
C PRO A 245 -41.00 14.72 -12.37
N PHE A 246 -40.92 15.21 -13.59
CA PHE A 246 -41.51 14.59 -14.79
C PHE A 246 -40.60 14.81 -16.00
N TYR A 247 -40.81 14.03 -17.05
CA TYR A 247 -40.06 14.14 -18.30
C TYR A 247 -40.92 14.87 -19.36
N VAL A 248 -40.27 15.73 -20.12
CA VAL A 248 -40.83 16.45 -21.30
C VAL A 248 -39.94 16.28 -22.48
#